data_77f99a8d63bdef53f50f07367b553d6a
#
_entry.id   77f99a8d63bdef53f50f07367b553d6a
#
_cell.length_a   1.000
_cell.length_b   1.000
_cell.length_c   1.000
_cell.angle_alpha   90.00
_cell.angle_beta   90.00
_cell.angle_gamma   90.00
#
_symmetry.space_group_name_H-M   'P 1'
#
loop_
_entity.id
_entity.type
_entity.pdbx_description
1 polymer ?
#
loop_
_entity_poly.entity_id
_entity_poly.type
_entity_poly.pdbx_seq_one_letter_code
_entity_poly.pdbx_strand_id
1 'polypeptide(L)'
;MLISELISFLGPKGTFSHEAATFLGNDLVPYCTIPAVMDSVVNDQCVKGIVPIENSIEGPVGITLDSLAHKYDLSIVEEIIIPINQNLIVNPGCKLEDIDDVYSHSQAIAQCQEFISKNNIQPHYSVSTASAAKSIIGDNSKAAIGNSKSAELYGLEILEANIQDVDNNATRFVVLSKQDTNPTGNDKTSIIFSIYEDRPGSLYRILGIFEKNNINMTKIESRPSKQGLGKYLFFIDFYGHCKDESIMQILDEIEDNTYFFKVLGSYPEF
;
A
#
# COMPACT_ATOMS: atom_id res chain seq x y z
N MET A 1 -0.68 -33.11 -3.43
CA MET A 1 -0.83 -32.00 -4.37
C MET A 1 -0.26 -30.78 -3.66
N LEU A 2 0.87 -30.27 -4.11
CA LEU A 2 1.39 -29.00 -3.60
C LEU A 2 0.32 -27.95 -3.89
N ILE A 3 -0.24 -27.34 -2.85
CA ILE A 3 -1.07 -26.15 -3.01
C ILE A 3 -0.12 -25.14 -3.63
N SER A 4 -0.38 -24.72 -4.86
CA SER A 4 0.38 -23.65 -5.51
C SER A 4 0.33 -22.46 -4.56
N GLU A 5 1.49 -21.90 -4.22
CA GLU A 5 1.61 -20.74 -3.32
C GLU A 5 1.11 -19.47 -4.03
N LEU A 6 -0.17 -19.47 -4.43
CA LEU A 6 -0.79 -18.34 -5.10
C LEU A 6 -0.78 -17.12 -4.19
N ILE A 7 -0.38 -15.99 -4.77
CA ILE A 7 -0.34 -14.69 -4.10
C ILE A 7 -1.32 -13.75 -4.79
N SER A 8 -2.28 -13.24 -4.03
CA SER A 8 -3.24 -12.27 -4.55
C SER A 8 -2.72 -10.84 -4.45
N PHE A 9 -3.09 -10.01 -5.41
CA PHE A 9 -2.74 -8.59 -5.41
C PHE A 9 -3.86 -7.74 -6.02
N LEU A 10 -3.83 -6.42 -5.74
CA LEU A 10 -4.76 -5.47 -6.35
C LEU A 10 -4.40 -5.26 -7.83
N GLY A 11 -5.22 -5.83 -8.72
CA GLY A 11 -5.07 -5.74 -10.16
C GLY A 11 -5.45 -4.39 -10.76
N PRO A 12 -5.32 -4.27 -12.08
CA PRO A 12 -4.88 -5.29 -13.03
C PRO A 12 -3.36 -5.55 -13.03
N LYS A 13 -2.89 -6.51 -13.84
CA LYS A 13 -1.45 -6.69 -14.12
C LYS A 13 -0.88 -5.41 -14.75
N GLY A 14 0.38 -5.08 -14.45
CA GLY A 14 1.04 -3.85 -14.92
C GLY A 14 0.94 -2.66 -13.95
N THR A 15 0.18 -2.76 -12.84
CA THR A 15 0.11 -1.72 -11.81
C THR A 15 1.31 -1.76 -10.86
N PHE A 16 1.49 -0.74 -10.02
CA PHE A 16 2.47 -0.75 -8.92
C PHE A 16 2.20 -1.89 -7.92
N SER A 17 0.93 -2.25 -7.68
CA SER A 17 0.60 -3.42 -6.86
C SER A 17 1.05 -4.73 -7.49
N HIS A 18 1.00 -4.85 -8.84
CA HIS A 18 1.59 -5.99 -9.54
C HIS A 18 3.11 -6.01 -9.41
N GLU A 19 3.76 -4.87 -9.55
CA GLU A 19 5.20 -4.72 -9.36
C GLU A 19 5.62 -5.15 -7.95
N ALA A 20 4.97 -4.63 -6.90
CA ALA A 20 5.20 -5.05 -5.54
C ALA A 20 5.00 -6.57 -5.34
N ALA A 21 3.97 -7.14 -5.94
CA ALA A 21 3.71 -8.58 -5.84
C ALA A 21 4.82 -9.45 -6.46
N THR A 22 5.54 -8.96 -7.48
CA THR A 22 6.64 -9.72 -8.12
C THR A 22 7.83 -10.00 -7.19
N PHE A 23 7.99 -9.23 -6.10
CA PHE A 23 9.00 -9.52 -5.08
C PHE A 23 8.70 -10.80 -4.28
N LEU A 24 7.44 -11.23 -4.24
CA LEU A 24 7.01 -12.41 -3.48
C LEU A 24 7.04 -13.71 -4.32
N GLY A 25 7.06 -13.61 -5.64
CA GLY A 25 7.06 -14.78 -6.53
C GLY A 25 6.36 -14.52 -7.85
N ASN A 26 6.10 -15.61 -8.59
CA ASN A 26 5.55 -15.55 -9.96
C ASN A 26 4.08 -16.00 -10.05
N ASP A 27 3.58 -16.75 -9.06
CA ASP A 27 2.21 -17.29 -9.06
C ASP A 27 1.19 -16.24 -8.56
N LEU A 28 1.05 -15.17 -9.37
CA LEU A 28 0.32 -13.95 -9.01
C LEU A 28 -1.08 -13.91 -9.61
N VAL A 29 -2.09 -13.68 -8.74
CA VAL A 29 -3.51 -13.61 -9.11
C VAL A 29 -4.07 -12.20 -8.85
N PRO A 30 -4.49 -11.46 -9.91
CA PRO A 30 -5.07 -10.13 -9.75
C PRO A 30 -6.52 -10.20 -9.26
N TYR A 31 -6.88 -9.34 -8.31
CA TYR A 31 -8.25 -9.10 -7.85
C TYR A 31 -8.65 -7.64 -8.05
N CYS A 32 -9.94 -7.37 -8.25
CA CYS A 32 -10.42 -6.03 -8.61
C CYS A 32 -10.45 -5.04 -7.44
N THR A 33 -10.43 -5.51 -6.19
CA THR A 33 -10.52 -4.66 -4.99
C THR A 33 -9.65 -5.19 -3.87
N ILE A 34 -9.22 -4.29 -2.96
CA ILE A 34 -8.48 -4.66 -1.74
C ILE A 34 -9.27 -5.67 -0.88
N PRO A 35 -10.57 -5.50 -0.62
CA PRO A 35 -11.34 -6.54 0.06
C PRO A 35 -11.32 -7.89 -0.64
N ALA A 36 -11.38 -7.95 -1.98
CA ALA A 36 -11.32 -9.21 -2.71
C ALA A 36 -9.95 -9.90 -2.60
N VAL A 37 -8.85 -9.13 -2.49
CA VAL A 37 -7.52 -9.67 -2.16
C VAL A 37 -7.56 -10.33 -0.78
N MET A 38 -8.09 -9.65 0.23
CA MET A 38 -8.19 -10.17 1.60
C MET A 38 -9.14 -11.39 1.68
N ASP A 39 -10.30 -11.34 1.00
CA ASP A 39 -11.23 -12.45 0.91
C ASP A 39 -10.57 -13.70 0.31
N SER A 40 -9.69 -13.57 -0.68
CA SER A 40 -8.97 -14.70 -1.28
C SER A 40 -8.03 -15.42 -0.30
N VAL A 41 -7.42 -14.68 0.63
CA VAL A 41 -6.58 -15.26 1.69
C VAL A 41 -7.43 -15.92 2.77
N VAL A 42 -8.50 -15.26 3.21
CA VAL A 42 -9.42 -15.82 4.22
C VAL A 42 -10.05 -17.13 3.73
N ASN A 43 -10.40 -17.22 2.44
CA ASN A 43 -11.05 -18.37 1.83
C ASN A 43 -10.06 -19.42 1.27
N ASP A 44 -8.76 -19.36 1.63
CA ASP A 44 -7.71 -20.29 1.19
C ASP A 44 -7.56 -20.43 -0.34
N GLN A 45 -7.97 -19.41 -1.09
CA GLN A 45 -7.74 -19.33 -2.54
C GLN A 45 -6.30 -18.92 -2.85
N CYS A 46 -5.71 -18.10 -1.97
CA CYS A 46 -4.33 -17.67 -2.00
C CYS A 46 -3.71 -17.83 -0.60
N VAL A 47 -2.42 -18.15 -0.53
CA VAL A 47 -1.71 -18.28 0.76
C VAL A 47 -1.34 -16.93 1.35
N LYS A 48 -1.13 -15.94 0.49
CA LYS A 48 -0.80 -14.55 0.84
C LYS A 48 -1.57 -13.58 -0.05
N GLY A 49 -1.78 -12.37 0.47
CA GLY A 49 -2.32 -11.25 -0.30
C GLY A 49 -1.51 -10.00 -0.07
N ILE A 50 -1.16 -9.26 -1.13
CA ILE A 50 -0.44 -7.99 -1.00
C ILE A 50 -1.36 -6.82 -1.33
N VAL A 51 -1.38 -5.83 -0.45
CA VAL A 51 -2.21 -4.63 -0.57
C VAL A 51 -1.44 -3.38 -0.17
N PRO A 52 -1.70 -2.21 -0.80
CA PRO A 52 -1.10 -0.95 -0.37
C PRO A 52 -1.69 -0.51 0.98
N ILE A 53 -0.85 0.00 1.87
CA ILE A 53 -1.27 0.52 3.18
C ILE A 53 -1.02 2.01 3.33
N GLU A 54 -0.02 2.54 2.61
CA GLU A 54 0.40 3.93 2.72
C GLU A 54 1.18 4.37 1.48
N ASN A 55 0.97 5.63 1.07
CA ASN A 55 1.80 6.30 0.08
C ASN A 55 2.39 7.58 0.71
N SER A 56 3.65 7.90 0.41
CA SER A 56 4.37 9.03 1.04
C SER A 56 3.79 10.41 0.70
N ILE A 57 3.02 10.54 -0.39
CA ILE A 57 2.38 11.80 -0.82
C ILE A 57 0.89 11.80 -0.45
N GLU A 58 0.18 10.72 -0.77
CA GLU A 58 -1.28 10.63 -0.60
C GLU A 58 -1.71 10.23 0.83
N GLY A 59 -0.75 9.72 1.62
CA GLY A 59 -1.01 9.26 2.97
C GLY A 59 -1.60 7.84 3.04
N PRO A 60 -2.39 7.53 4.07
CA PRO A 60 -2.85 6.19 4.37
C PRO A 60 -3.91 5.68 3.37
N VAL A 61 -3.84 4.40 3.02
CA VAL A 61 -4.86 3.71 2.23
C VAL A 61 -6.02 3.29 3.14
N GLY A 62 -7.02 4.17 3.27
CA GLY A 62 -8.10 4.02 4.23
C GLY A 62 -8.87 2.70 4.15
N ILE A 63 -9.11 2.19 2.93
CA ILE A 63 -9.82 0.91 2.75
C ILE A 63 -9.04 -0.28 3.33
N THR A 64 -7.71 -0.27 3.25
CA THR A 64 -6.85 -1.31 3.84
C THR A 64 -6.94 -1.28 5.36
N LEU A 65 -6.74 -0.09 5.95
CA LEU A 65 -6.78 0.11 7.41
C LEU A 65 -8.15 -0.27 7.98
N ASP A 66 -9.24 0.23 7.37
CA ASP A 66 -10.61 -0.06 7.82
C ASP A 66 -10.94 -1.57 7.71
N SER A 67 -10.45 -2.22 6.67
CA SER A 67 -10.65 -3.66 6.46
C SER A 67 -9.95 -4.49 7.53
N LEU A 68 -8.70 -4.17 7.85
CA LEU A 68 -7.93 -4.83 8.91
C LEU A 68 -8.51 -4.57 10.31
N ALA A 69 -9.06 -3.36 10.51
CA ALA A 69 -9.67 -3.00 11.79
C ALA A 69 -10.98 -3.72 12.08
N HIS A 70 -11.84 -3.88 11.07
CA HIS A 70 -13.24 -4.23 11.31
C HIS A 70 -13.71 -5.53 10.68
N LYS A 71 -13.02 -6.04 9.66
CA LYS A 71 -13.59 -7.12 8.84
C LYS A 71 -12.72 -8.38 8.77
N TYR A 72 -11.40 -8.21 8.70
CA TYR A 72 -10.52 -9.34 8.44
C TYR A 72 -9.62 -9.64 9.62
N ASP A 73 -9.51 -10.91 9.94
CA ASP A 73 -8.53 -11.44 10.89
C ASP A 73 -7.37 -12.05 10.09
N LEU A 74 -6.50 -11.16 9.64
CA LEU A 74 -5.29 -11.47 8.88
C LEU A 74 -4.11 -10.76 9.54
N SER A 75 -2.97 -11.44 9.55
CA SER A 75 -1.71 -10.90 10.07
C SER A 75 -0.89 -10.27 8.95
N ILE A 76 -0.29 -9.12 9.22
CA ILE A 76 0.78 -8.56 8.39
C ILE A 76 2.04 -9.39 8.67
N VAL A 77 2.60 -10.00 7.62
CA VAL A 77 3.75 -10.90 7.73
C VAL A 77 5.01 -10.39 7.02
N GLU A 78 4.85 -9.33 6.22
CA GLU A 78 5.96 -8.71 5.47
C GLU A 78 5.53 -7.32 5.01
N GLU A 79 6.49 -6.41 4.84
CA GLU A 79 6.27 -5.14 4.16
C GLU A 79 7.16 -5.02 2.92
N ILE A 80 6.68 -4.34 1.90
CA ILE A 80 7.42 -4.05 0.67
C ILE A 80 7.25 -2.57 0.36
N ILE A 81 8.36 -1.86 0.20
CA ILE A 81 8.34 -0.44 -0.14
C ILE A 81 8.90 -0.29 -1.56
N ILE A 82 8.11 0.26 -2.47
CA ILE A 82 8.57 0.53 -3.83
C ILE A 82 8.50 2.02 -4.16
N PRO A 83 9.49 2.55 -4.89
CA PRO A 83 9.42 3.90 -5.43
C PRO A 83 8.31 3.99 -6.48
N ILE A 84 7.60 5.11 -6.50
CA ILE A 84 6.54 5.39 -7.48
C ILE A 84 7.10 6.36 -8.52
N ASN A 85 7.64 5.79 -9.58
CA ASN A 85 8.17 6.53 -10.72
C ASN A 85 7.13 6.57 -11.84
N GLN A 86 6.72 7.76 -12.24
CA GLN A 86 5.79 7.96 -13.33
C GLN A 86 6.59 8.21 -14.62
N ASN A 87 6.28 7.43 -15.65
CA ASN A 87 6.96 7.54 -16.95
C ASN A 87 5.95 7.85 -18.05
N LEU A 88 6.38 8.59 -19.07
CA LEU A 88 5.63 8.73 -20.31
C LEU A 88 5.84 7.48 -21.18
N ILE A 89 4.78 6.73 -21.37
CA ILE A 89 4.76 5.46 -22.08
C ILE A 89 4.08 5.67 -23.43
N VAL A 90 4.70 5.18 -24.51
CA VAL A 90 4.27 5.38 -25.89
C VAL A 90 4.39 4.10 -26.71
N ASN A 91 3.80 4.08 -27.90
CA ASN A 91 4.08 3.03 -28.89
C ASN A 91 5.52 3.13 -29.40
N PRO A 92 6.16 2.00 -29.77
CA PRO A 92 7.53 1.99 -30.28
C PRO A 92 7.74 2.95 -31.45
N GLY A 93 8.80 3.78 -31.33
CA GLY A 93 9.19 4.75 -32.34
C GLY A 93 8.38 6.04 -32.38
N CYS A 94 7.43 6.24 -31.45
CA CYS A 94 6.68 7.50 -31.30
C CYS A 94 7.60 8.58 -30.69
N LYS A 95 7.41 9.84 -31.10
CA LYS A 95 8.14 10.99 -30.58
C LYS A 95 7.23 11.88 -29.77
N LEU A 96 7.82 12.73 -28.93
CA LEU A 96 7.06 13.66 -28.06
C LEU A 96 6.20 14.63 -28.87
N GLU A 97 6.68 15.04 -30.05
CA GLU A 97 5.97 15.94 -30.98
C GLU A 97 4.72 15.33 -31.64
N ASP A 98 4.59 13.99 -31.59
CA ASP A 98 3.46 13.26 -32.16
C ASP A 98 2.29 13.13 -31.18
N ILE A 99 2.51 13.46 -29.88
CA ILE A 99 1.56 13.18 -28.78
C ILE A 99 0.62 14.37 -28.55
N ASP A 100 -0.67 14.14 -28.76
CA ASP A 100 -1.75 15.08 -28.45
C ASP A 100 -2.38 14.80 -27.08
N ASP A 101 -2.57 13.51 -26.75
CA ASP A 101 -3.34 13.04 -25.60
C ASP A 101 -2.50 12.15 -24.66
N VAL A 102 -2.68 12.32 -23.34
CA VAL A 102 -2.11 11.43 -22.34
C VAL A 102 -3.17 10.82 -21.41
N TYR A 103 -3.08 9.52 -21.23
CA TYR A 103 -4.04 8.74 -20.44
C TYR A 103 -3.39 8.22 -19.17
N SER A 104 -4.09 8.34 -18.02
CA SER A 104 -3.70 7.64 -16.78
C SER A 104 -4.80 7.67 -15.72
N HIS A 105 -4.53 7.04 -14.58
CA HIS A 105 -5.31 7.24 -13.36
C HIS A 105 -5.20 8.70 -12.91
N SER A 106 -6.28 9.24 -12.35
CA SER A 106 -6.35 10.65 -11.93
C SER A 106 -5.19 11.08 -11.02
N GLN A 107 -4.76 10.20 -10.13
CA GLN A 107 -3.62 10.42 -9.23
C GLN A 107 -2.30 10.59 -9.99
N ALA A 108 -2.00 9.72 -10.97
CA ALA A 108 -0.79 9.82 -11.78
C ALA A 108 -0.79 11.08 -12.66
N ILE A 109 -1.94 11.45 -13.22
CA ILE A 109 -2.11 12.74 -13.92
C ILE A 109 -1.82 13.91 -12.98
N ALA A 110 -2.36 13.90 -11.76
CA ALA A 110 -2.13 14.97 -10.77
C ALA A 110 -0.66 15.10 -10.33
N GLN A 111 0.08 14.00 -10.35
CA GLN A 111 1.51 13.98 -10.00
C GLN A 111 2.45 14.38 -11.14
N CYS A 112 1.95 14.64 -12.37
CA CYS A 112 2.74 14.97 -13.55
C CYS A 112 2.24 16.24 -14.26
N GLN A 113 1.62 17.16 -13.52
CA GLN A 113 0.99 18.36 -14.08
C GLN A 113 1.97 19.31 -14.76
N GLU A 114 3.17 19.48 -14.21
CA GLU A 114 4.21 20.34 -14.78
C GLU A 114 4.65 19.82 -16.15
N PHE A 115 4.91 18.51 -16.26
CA PHE A 115 5.29 17.87 -17.52
C PHE A 115 4.19 17.97 -18.58
N ILE A 116 2.94 17.66 -18.23
CA ILE A 116 1.77 17.71 -19.10
C ILE A 116 1.57 19.13 -19.63
N SER A 117 1.58 20.13 -18.75
CA SER A 117 1.37 21.54 -19.09
C SER A 117 2.49 22.10 -19.97
N LYS A 118 3.76 21.77 -19.65
CA LYS A 118 4.93 22.21 -20.42
C LYS A 118 4.88 21.74 -21.88
N ASN A 119 4.36 20.55 -22.12
CA ASN A 119 4.31 19.94 -23.44
C ASN A 119 2.95 20.14 -24.14
N ASN A 120 1.99 20.87 -23.54
CA ASN A 120 0.64 21.12 -24.05
C ASN A 120 -0.14 19.83 -24.40
N ILE A 121 0.05 18.75 -23.66
CA ILE A 121 -0.62 17.45 -23.86
C ILE A 121 -1.98 17.47 -23.14
N GLN A 122 -3.03 16.93 -23.78
CA GLN A 122 -4.38 16.88 -23.20
C GLN A 122 -4.52 15.66 -22.27
N PRO A 123 -4.80 15.82 -20.94
CA PRO A 123 -4.96 14.69 -20.04
C PRO A 123 -6.36 14.05 -20.11
N HIS A 124 -6.39 12.70 -20.05
CA HIS A 124 -7.59 11.87 -20.00
C HIS A 124 -7.51 10.86 -18.87
N TYR A 125 -8.63 10.61 -18.20
CA TYR A 125 -8.67 9.73 -17.04
C TYR A 125 -9.01 8.28 -17.40
N SER A 126 -8.28 7.36 -16.78
CA SER A 126 -8.49 5.91 -16.88
C SER A 126 -8.66 5.30 -15.49
N VAL A 127 -9.25 4.10 -15.42
CA VAL A 127 -9.47 3.38 -14.16
C VAL A 127 -8.17 2.91 -13.48
N SER A 128 -7.07 2.79 -14.24
CA SER A 128 -5.73 2.49 -13.72
C SER A 128 -4.66 2.89 -14.74
N THR A 129 -3.40 3.04 -14.27
CA THR A 129 -2.22 3.28 -15.12
C THR A 129 -2.02 2.16 -16.16
N ALA A 130 -2.23 0.89 -15.76
CA ALA A 130 -2.12 -0.25 -16.65
C ALA A 130 -3.24 -0.28 -17.72
N SER A 131 -4.47 0.12 -17.37
CA SER A 131 -5.56 0.25 -18.35
C SER A 131 -5.27 1.38 -19.35
N ALA A 132 -4.69 2.47 -18.90
CA ALA A 132 -4.23 3.57 -19.75
C ALA A 132 -3.17 3.09 -20.75
N ALA A 133 -2.12 2.43 -20.27
CA ALA A 133 -1.08 1.86 -21.13
C ALA A 133 -1.66 0.91 -22.21
N LYS A 134 -2.61 0.05 -21.81
CA LYS A 134 -3.28 -0.83 -22.76
C LYS A 134 -4.10 -0.08 -23.83
N SER A 135 -4.71 1.06 -23.47
CA SER A 135 -5.61 1.79 -24.37
C SER A 135 -4.92 2.56 -25.49
N ILE A 136 -3.60 2.81 -25.38
CA ILE A 136 -2.84 3.58 -26.37
C ILE A 136 -2.22 2.69 -27.47
N ILE A 137 -2.32 1.37 -27.35
CA ILE A 137 -1.68 0.45 -28.29
C ILE A 137 -2.15 0.72 -29.73
N GLY A 138 -1.20 0.98 -30.63
CA GLY A 138 -1.44 1.19 -32.07
C GLY A 138 -1.88 2.61 -32.45
N ASP A 139 -1.87 3.57 -31.51
CA ASP A 139 -2.19 4.98 -31.79
C ASP A 139 -1.04 5.89 -31.32
N ASN A 140 -0.26 6.41 -32.26
CA ASN A 140 0.93 7.21 -31.97
C ASN A 140 0.62 8.66 -31.52
N SER A 141 -0.64 9.12 -31.64
CA SER A 141 -1.05 10.41 -31.07
C SER A 141 -1.31 10.33 -29.56
N LYS A 142 -1.24 9.13 -28.97
CA LYS A 142 -1.56 8.89 -27.57
C LYS A 142 -0.36 8.37 -26.78
N ALA A 143 -0.27 8.88 -25.55
CA ALA A 143 0.65 8.38 -24.54
C ALA A 143 -0.09 7.92 -23.27
N ALA A 144 0.60 7.17 -22.41
CA ALA A 144 0.12 6.86 -21.07
C ALA A 144 1.14 7.27 -20.02
N ILE A 145 0.67 7.57 -18.80
CA ILE A 145 1.56 7.73 -17.64
C ILE A 145 1.44 6.47 -16.78
N GLY A 146 2.58 5.89 -16.42
CA GLY A 146 2.61 4.68 -15.60
C GLY A 146 4.02 4.21 -15.25
N ASN A 147 4.09 3.03 -14.65
CA ASN A 147 5.35 2.40 -14.29
C ASN A 147 5.99 1.63 -15.46
N SER A 148 7.27 1.28 -15.34
CA SER A 148 8.01 0.50 -16.33
C SER A 148 7.40 -0.88 -16.60
N LYS A 149 6.76 -1.49 -15.58
CA LYS A 149 6.11 -2.80 -15.70
C LYS A 149 4.92 -2.79 -16.65
N SER A 150 4.19 -1.67 -16.73
CA SER A 150 3.14 -1.48 -17.74
C SER A 150 3.71 -1.43 -19.15
N ALA A 151 4.80 -0.69 -19.36
CA ALA A 151 5.44 -0.61 -20.67
C ALA A 151 5.93 -1.99 -21.13
N GLU A 152 6.65 -2.71 -20.26
CA GLU A 152 7.12 -4.08 -20.53
C GLU A 152 5.98 -5.04 -20.90
N LEU A 153 4.91 -5.04 -20.08
CA LEU A 153 3.78 -5.96 -20.24
C LEU A 153 3.05 -5.80 -21.58
N TYR A 154 2.96 -4.57 -22.08
CA TYR A 154 2.20 -4.26 -23.29
C TYR A 154 3.07 -4.02 -24.52
N GLY A 155 4.40 -4.23 -24.44
CA GLY A 155 5.32 -4.02 -25.56
C GLY A 155 5.43 -2.56 -25.99
N LEU A 156 5.29 -1.64 -25.03
CA LEU A 156 5.40 -0.20 -25.20
C LEU A 156 6.79 0.29 -24.78
N GLU A 157 7.13 1.51 -25.14
CA GLU A 157 8.41 2.16 -24.82
C GLU A 157 8.22 3.27 -23.80
N ILE A 158 9.23 3.49 -22.94
CA ILE A 158 9.33 4.68 -22.09
C ILE A 158 10.01 5.76 -22.92
N LEU A 159 9.26 6.81 -23.27
CA LEU A 159 9.79 7.95 -24.00
C LEU A 159 10.52 8.92 -23.06
N GLU A 160 9.91 9.23 -21.92
CA GLU A 160 10.49 10.06 -20.87
C GLU A 160 10.29 9.37 -19.52
N ALA A 161 11.36 9.26 -18.73
CA ALA A 161 11.33 8.64 -17.43
C ALA A 161 11.23 9.68 -16.31
N ASN A 162 10.56 9.30 -15.20
CA ASN A 162 10.48 10.10 -13.98
C ASN A 162 9.90 11.51 -14.23
N ILE A 163 8.73 11.56 -14.87
CA ILE A 163 8.06 12.81 -15.23
C ILE A 163 7.17 13.38 -14.11
N GLN A 164 7.20 12.77 -12.91
CA GLN A 164 6.47 13.26 -11.73
C GLN A 164 7.03 14.60 -11.23
N ASP A 165 6.12 15.45 -10.74
CA ASP A 165 6.45 16.80 -10.23
C ASP A 165 7.19 16.76 -8.88
N VAL A 166 7.03 15.68 -8.09
CA VAL A 166 7.63 15.50 -6.77
C VAL A 166 8.44 14.20 -6.74
N ASP A 167 9.72 14.32 -6.42
CA ASP A 167 10.61 13.18 -6.20
C ASP A 167 10.32 12.48 -4.85
N ASN A 168 10.90 11.28 -4.69
CA ASN A 168 10.81 10.49 -3.45
C ASN A 168 9.39 10.01 -3.09
N ASN A 169 8.52 9.86 -4.08
CA ASN A 169 7.24 9.18 -3.88
C ASN A 169 7.48 7.67 -3.72
N ALA A 170 6.94 7.10 -2.65
CA ALA A 170 7.01 5.67 -2.38
C ALA A 170 5.66 5.16 -1.87
N THR A 171 5.34 3.92 -2.20
CA THR A 171 4.19 3.23 -1.64
C THR A 171 4.66 2.03 -0.83
N ARG A 172 4.19 1.97 0.40
CA ARG A 172 4.35 0.84 1.29
C ARG A 172 3.18 -0.11 1.09
N PHE A 173 3.51 -1.36 0.81
CA PHE A 173 2.59 -2.48 0.71
C PHE A 173 2.79 -3.40 1.91
N VAL A 174 1.73 -4.09 2.31
CA VAL A 174 1.79 -5.13 3.34
C VAL A 174 1.32 -6.45 2.77
N VAL A 175 2.02 -7.50 3.16
CA VAL A 175 1.69 -8.88 2.83
C VAL A 175 0.87 -9.46 3.97
N LEU A 176 -0.31 -9.95 3.64
CA LEU A 176 -1.29 -10.49 4.57
C LEU A 176 -1.35 -12.00 4.48
N SER A 177 -1.43 -12.66 5.62
CA SER A 177 -1.57 -14.12 5.76
C SER A 177 -2.46 -14.46 6.95
N LYS A 178 -2.94 -15.71 7.02
CA LYS A 178 -3.56 -16.29 8.22
C LYS A 178 -2.54 -16.74 9.27
N GLN A 179 -1.27 -16.82 8.89
CA GLN A 179 -0.19 -17.28 9.76
C GLN A 179 0.65 -16.10 10.22
N ASP A 180 1.09 -16.18 11.47
CA ASP A 180 2.04 -15.21 12.03
C ASP A 180 3.48 -15.55 11.64
N THR A 181 4.37 -14.57 11.84
CA THR A 181 5.82 -14.73 11.69
C THR A 181 6.49 -15.19 13.00
N ASN A 182 7.76 -15.48 12.89
CA ASN A 182 8.65 -15.65 14.03
C ASN A 182 9.63 -14.46 14.11
N PRO A 183 10.12 -14.11 15.31
CA PRO A 183 11.11 -13.05 15.47
C PRO A 183 12.35 -13.24 14.60
N THR A 184 12.79 -12.17 13.95
CA THR A 184 14.03 -12.12 13.16
C THR A 184 15.13 -11.33 13.85
N GLY A 185 14.78 -10.51 14.84
CA GLY A 185 15.66 -9.60 15.56
C GLY A 185 15.71 -8.19 14.96
N ASN A 186 15.10 -7.96 13.80
CA ASN A 186 14.91 -6.65 13.20
C ASN A 186 13.48 -6.56 12.66
N ASP A 187 12.54 -6.44 13.58
CA ASP A 187 11.11 -6.53 13.27
C ASP A 187 10.37 -5.26 13.62
N LYS A 188 9.25 -5.06 12.93
CA LYS A 188 8.21 -4.08 13.25
C LYS A 188 6.94 -4.80 13.69
N THR A 189 6.21 -4.19 14.62
CA THR A 189 4.86 -4.60 15.01
C THR A 189 3.88 -3.49 14.67
N SER A 190 2.77 -3.86 14.04
CA SER A 190 1.63 -2.98 13.79
C SER A 190 0.48 -3.33 14.73
N ILE A 191 -0.09 -2.31 15.38
CA ILE A 191 -1.25 -2.44 16.26
C ILE A 191 -2.36 -1.47 15.90
N ILE A 192 -3.58 -1.81 16.32
CA ILE A 192 -4.73 -0.89 16.32
C ILE A 192 -5.29 -0.85 17.74
N PHE A 193 -5.67 0.35 18.19
CA PHE A 193 -6.41 0.49 19.44
C PHE A 193 -7.40 1.65 19.39
N SER A 194 -8.35 1.66 20.33
CA SER A 194 -9.16 2.84 20.65
C SER A 194 -9.11 3.13 22.14
N ILE A 195 -9.22 4.40 22.51
CA ILE A 195 -9.24 4.84 23.90
C ILE A 195 -10.64 4.71 24.51
N TYR A 196 -10.74 4.49 25.83
CA TYR A 196 -12.03 4.39 26.53
C TYR A 196 -12.85 5.67 26.43
N GLU A 197 -12.20 6.83 26.63
CA GLU A 197 -12.83 8.14 26.62
C GLU A 197 -11.91 9.17 25.96
N ASP A 198 -12.51 10.02 25.13
CA ASP A 198 -11.79 11.14 24.51
C ASP A 198 -11.66 12.27 25.55
N ARG A 199 -10.61 12.16 26.36
CA ARG A 199 -10.23 13.15 27.37
C ARG A 199 -8.82 13.68 27.13
N PRO A 200 -8.53 14.91 27.55
CA PRO A 200 -7.17 15.44 27.49
C PRO A 200 -6.16 14.47 28.13
N GLY A 201 -5.11 14.10 27.37
CA GLY A 201 -4.07 13.20 27.82
C GLY A 201 -4.33 11.70 27.62
N SER A 202 -5.50 11.27 27.09
CA SER A 202 -5.78 9.83 26.90
C SER A 202 -4.82 9.18 25.93
N LEU A 203 -4.58 9.77 24.75
CA LEU A 203 -3.59 9.29 23.79
C LEU A 203 -2.16 9.41 24.34
N TYR A 204 -1.85 10.52 25.04
CA TYR A 204 -0.53 10.73 25.64
C TYR A 204 -0.13 9.60 26.59
N ARG A 205 -1.06 9.07 27.40
CA ARG A 205 -0.78 7.93 28.29
C ARG A 205 -0.32 6.68 27.53
N ILE A 206 -0.95 6.38 26.40
CA ILE A 206 -0.55 5.25 25.56
C ILE A 206 0.82 5.51 24.94
N LEU A 207 1.05 6.72 24.39
CA LEU A 207 2.36 7.08 23.82
C LEU A 207 3.46 7.07 24.89
N GLY A 208 3.14 7.43 26.13
CA GLY A 208 4.06 7.37 27.27
C GLY A 208 4.53 5.95 27.61
N ILE A 209 3.76 4.90 27.29
CA ILE A 209 4.18 3.50 27.46
C ILE A 209 5.37 3.19 26.54
N PHE A 210 5.34 3.64 25.29
CA PHE A 210 6.44 3.46 24.33
C PHE A 210 7.70 4.21 24.79
N GLU A 211 7.54 5.49 25.21
CA GLU A 211 8.65 6.32 25.70
C GLU A 211 9.32 5.70 26.93
N LYS A 212 8.54 5.31 27.94
CA LYS A 212 9.03 4.68 29.19
C LYS A 212 9.86 3.43 28.92
N ASN A 213 9.50 2.67 27.88
CA ASN A 213 10.17 1.43 27.48
C ASN A 213 11.22 1.61 26.40
N ASN A 214 11.53 2.86 26.01
CA ASN A 214 12.50 3.21 24.96
C ASN A 214 12.21 2.52 23.61
N ILE A 215 10.91 2.42 23.24
CA ILE A 215 10.46 1.86 21.98
C ILE A 215 10.17 3.00 21.00
N ASN A 216 10.82 2.96 19.84
CA ASN A 216 10.58 3.94 18.78
C ASN A 216 9.39 3.53 17.92
N MET A 217 8.44 4.47 17.78
CA MET A 217 7.31 4.35 16.86
C MET A 217 7.74 4.84 15.48
N THR A 218 7.38 4.09 14.43
CA THR A 218 7.67 4.46 13.03
C THR A 218 6.47 5.05 12.32
N LYS A 219 5.25 4.84 12.86
CA LYS A 219 4.00 5.39 12.33
C LYS A 219 3.00 5.62 13.45
N ILE A 220 2.21 6.68 13.29
CA ILE A 220 0.96 6.90 14.02
C ILE A 220 -0.09 7.49 13.07
N GLU A 221 -1.25 6.89 13.03
CA GLU A 221 -2.37 7.32 12.21
C GLU A 221 -3.67 7.24 13.00
N SER A 222 -4.53 8.25 12.90
CA SER A 222 -5.85 8.24 13.52
C SER A 222 -6.95 8.19 12.47
N ARG A 223 -7.94 7.31 12.66
CA ARG A 223 -9.08 7.17 11.77
C ARG A 223 -10.40 7.13 12.52
N PRO A 224 -11.49 7.70 11.97
CA PRO A 224 -12.82 7.54 12.55
C PRO A 224 -13.19 6.06 12.71
N SER A 225 -13.66 5.66 13.89
CA SER A 225 -14.00 4.26 14.19
C SER A 225 -15.29 3.77 13.50
N LYS A 226 -16.02 4.65 12.80
CA LYS A 226 -17.37 4.41 12.23
C LYS A 226 -18.47 4.09 13.25
N GLN A 227 -18.17 4.24 14.54
CA GLN A 227 -19.12 4.02 15.65
C GLN A 227 -19.72 5.35 16.17
N GLY A 228 -19.55 6.45 15.44
CA GLY A 228 -20.04 7.79 15.76
C GLY A 228 -18.94 8.85 15.67
N LEU A 229 -19.36 10.12 15.67
CA LEU A 229 -18.43 11.26 15.65
C LEU A 229 -17.65 11.31 16.99
N GLY A 230 -16.36 11.65 16.91
CA GLY A 230 -15.49 11.77 18.08
C GLY A 230 -14.88 10.44 18.56
N LYS A 231 -15.18 9.30 17.91
CA LYS A 231 -14.55 8.02 18.21
C LYS A 231 -13.52 7.66 17.15
N TYR A 232 -12.29 7.41 17.58
CA TYR A 232 -11.15 7.15 16.70
C TYR A 232 -10.51 5.80 16.99
N LEU A 233 -9.98 5.20 15.93
CA LEU A 233 -8.99 4.12 15.97
C LEU A 233 -7.61 4.73 15.71
N PHE A 234 -6.63 4.27 16.47
CA PHE A 234 -5.24 4.65 16.32
C PHE A 234 -4.47 3.44 15.81
N PHE A 235 -3.72 3.65 14.74
CA PHE A 235 -2.81 2.67 14.16
C PHE A 235 -1.40 3.11 14.51
N ILE A 236 -0.62 2.22 15.08
CA ILE A 236 0.78 2.47 15.42
C ILE A 236 1.64 1.33 14.89
N ASP A 237 2.76 1.70 14.25
CA ASP A 237 3.84 0.78 13.94
C ASP A 237 5.05 1.15 14.80
N PHE A 238 5.75 0.15 15.34
CA PHE A 238 6.90 0.34 16.21
C PHE A 238 7.91 -0.81 16.06
N TYR A 239 9.15 -0.61 16.46
CA TYR A 239 10.19 -1.62 16.43
C TYR A 239 10.03 -2.66 17.53
N GLY A 240 10.27 -3.93 17.17
CA GLY A 240 10.20 -5.11 18.01
C GLY A 240 9.14 -6.11 17.55
N HIS A 241 9.27 -7.36 17.97
CA HIS A 241 8.35 -8.43 17.62
C HIS A 241 7.39 -8.74 18.78
N CYS A 242 6.11 -8.97 18.50
CA CYS A 242 5.09 -9.21 19.53
C CYS A 242 5.34 -10.48 20.38
N LYS A 243 6.20 -11.39 19.93
CA LYS A 243 6.63 -12.60 20.70
C LYS A 243 7.87 -12.36 21.56
N ASP A 244 8.50 -11.20 21.52
CA ASP A 244 9.58 -10.82 22.41
C ASP A 244 9.01 -10.48 23.79
N GLU A 245 9.59 -11.02 24.86
CA GLU A 245 9.06 -10.89 26.23
C GLU A 245 8.85 -9.41 26.65
N SER A 246 9.79 -8.54 26.31
CA SER A 246 9.69 -7.11 26.59
C SER A 246 8.54 -6.43 25.82
N ILE A 247 8.31 -6.84 24.58
CA ILE A 247 7.22 -6.30 23.73
C ILE A 247 5.87 -6.84 24.19
N MET A 248 5.79 -8.13 24.57
CA MET A 248 4.55 -8.70 25.13
C MET A 248 4.07 -7.92 26.36
N GLN A 249 4.95 -7.58 27.30
CA GLN A 249 4.60 -6.79 28.49
C GLN A 249 4.06 -5.41 28.13
N ILE A 250 4.63 -4.77 27.10
CA ILE A 250 4.16 -3.47 26.59
C ILE A 250 2.78 -3.60 25.96
N LEU A 251 2.57 -4.63 25.15
CA LEU A 251 1.28 -4.88 24.50
C LEU A 251 0.18 -5.15 25.52
N ASP A 252 0.47 -5.92 26.56
CA ASP A 252 -0.45 -6.17 27.69
C ASP A 252 -0.79 -4.85 28.42
N GLU A 253 0.23 -3.99 28.71
CA GLU A 253 -0.01 -2.67 29.35
C GLU A 253 -0.86 -1.77 28.44
N ILE A 254 -0.69 -1.80 27.11
CA ILE A 254 -1.50 -1.03 26.15
C ILE A 254 -2.93 -1.58 26.12
N GLU A 255 -3.12 -2.90 26.03
CA GLU A 255 -4.44 -3.54 26.01
C GLU A 255 -5.24 -3.19 27.26
N ASP A 256 -4.66 -3.27 28.44
CA ASP A 256 -5.29 -2.91 29.71
C ASP A 256 -5.75 -1.44 29.79
N ASN A 257 -5.11 -0.54 29.02
CA ASN A 257 -5.39 0.89 28.99
C ASN A 257 -6.24 1.34 27.80
N THR A 258 -6.78 0.40 26.98
CA THR A 258 -7.54 0.69 25.75
C THR A 258 -8.91 0.02 25.77
N TYR A 259 -9.88 0.62 25.07
CA TYR A 259 -11.23 0.04 24.92
C TYR A 259 -11.27 -1.11 23.90
N PHE A 260 -10.49 -0.98 22.86
CA PHE A 260 -10.31 -1.97 21.81
C PHE A 260 -8.81 -2.06 21.50
N PHE A 261 -8.32 -3.26 21.33
CA PHE A 261 -6.93 -3.52 21.00
C PHE A 261 -6.84 -4.70 20.01
N LYS A 262 -5.94 -4.60 19.02
CA LYS A 262 -5.63 -5.67 18.08
C LYS A 262 -4.19 -5.54 17.59
N VAL A 263 -3.42 -6.60 17.68
CA VAL A 263 -2.15 -6.75 16.98
C VAL A 263 -2.45 -7.12 15.53
N LEU A 264 -1.96 -6.33 14.58
CA LEU A 264 -2.11 -6.61 13.14
C LEU A 264 -1.05 -7.54 12.60
N GLY A 265 0.05 -7.69 13.31
CA GLY A 265 1.16 -8.57 12.97
C GLY A 265 2.50 -7.97 13.32
N SER A 266 3.52 -8.85 13.39
CA SER A 266 4.93 -8.49 13.47
C SER A 266 5.64 -9.07 12.27
N TYR A 267 6.57 -8.33 11.67
CA TYR A 267 7.18 -8.69 10.40
C TYR A 267 8.57 -8.06 10.30
N PRO A 268 9.48 -8.65 9.50
CA PRO A 268 10.80 -8.08 9.25
C PRO A 268 10.68 -6.66 8.69
N GLU A 269 11.56 -5.76 9.14
CA GLU A 269 11.73 -4.44 8.54
C GLU A 269 12.29 -4.59 7.13
N PHE A 270 11.71 -3.84 6.15
CA PHE A 270 12.12 -3.85 4.75
C PHE A 270 13.42 -3.06 4.52
#